data_175bf15823139e9594214194a8126ba1
#
_entry.id   175bf15823139e9594214194a8126ba1
#
_cell.length_a   1.000
_cell.length_b   1.000
_cell.length_c   1.000
_cell.angle_alpha   90.00
_cell.angle_beta   90.00
_cell.angle_gamma   90.00
#
_symmetry.space_group_name_H-M   'P 1'
#
loop_
_entity.id
_entity.type
_entity.pdbx_description
1 polymer ?
#
loop_
_entity_poly.entity_id
_entity_poly.type
_entity_poly.pdbx_seq_one_letter_code
_entity_poly.pdbx_strand_id
1 'polypeptide(L)'
;MCVECKACLDVCPRMPANTKSIISSDILGPYLTVKNVRSKKNCGRFQNGGAVTALLAAALEEELIDCALVMGEDRWAQKSYPRVVYDVSDLEKCAGSKYTSNAVLEPIQDVVKNVNNIALVGTPCTVQAVGLLRKSSNEFAMKLAHKVRFLLGLFCFEAFSDQLIPEVTRRLCVPSWRIDKMSAGDATMTVTLRDGGMKTIPLPEISGYVKPGCKACADFTAKLSDVSVGGVGSTPGMSVVILRTPEGVGLFKIAEERGFIEAKDGVKVKAIEKVGKLKLERNGF
;
A
#
# COMPACT_ATOMS: atom_id res chain seq x y z
N MET A 1 11.86 20.41 14.90
CA MET A 1 12.34 20.41 16.30
C MET A 1 11.43 19.51 17.11
N CYS A 2 11.94 18.63 17.95
CA CYS A 2 11.12 17.79 18.84
C CYS A 2 10.61 18.67 20.00
N VAL A 3 9.30 18.60 20.28
CA VAL A 3 8.65 19.32 21.37
C VAL A 3 8.18 18.37 22.48
N GLU A 4 8.67 17.13 22.47
CA GLU A 4 8.41 16.07 23.46
C GLU A 4 6.91 15.75 23.70
N CYS A 5 6.04 16.07 22.76
CA CYS A 5 4.60 15.83 22.86
C CYS A 5 4.21 14.34 22.80
N LYS A 6 5.16 13.43 22.57
CA LYS A 6 5.00 11.97 22.47
C LYS A 6 4.06 11.45 21.35
N ALA A 7 3.47 12.33 20.56
CA ALA A 7 2.54 11.94 19.50
C ALA A 7 3.12 10.86 18.53
N CYS A 8 4.43 10.94 18.23
CA CYS A 8 5.10 9.94 17.39
C CYS A 8 5.17 8.55 18.06
N LEU A 9 5.21 8.48 19.40
CA LEU A 9 5.19 7.22 20.14
C LEU A 9 3.77 6.65 20.17
N ASP A 10 2.77 7.50 20.36
CA ASP A 10 1.36 7.10 20.42
C ASP A 10 0.90 6.48 19.06
N VAL A 11 1.44 6.96 17.96
CA VAL A 11 1.05 6.50 16.62
C VAL A 11 1.99 5.46 16.01
N CYS A 12 3.11 5.18 16.66
CA CYS A 12 4.05 4.19 16.15
C CYS A 12 3.50 2.76 16.32
N PRO A 13 3.19 2.02 15.25
CA PRO A 13 2.64 0.66 15.37
C PRO A 13 3.67 -0.35 15.89
N ARG A 14 4.92 0.07 16.13
CA ARG A 14 6.00 -0.77 16.69
C ARG A 14 6.23 -0.53 18.18
N MET A 15 5.53 0.40 18.79
CA MET A 15 5.51 0.51 20.25
C MET A 15 4.79 -0.71 20.84
N PRO A 16 5.35 -1.37 21.90
CA PRO A 16 4.79 -2.59 22.46
C PRO A 16 3.30 -2.50 22.82
N ALA A 17 2.87 -1.37 23.37
CA ALA A 17 1.47 -1.13 23.73
C ALA A 17 0.56 -1.12 22.48
N ASN A 18 0.99 -0.46 21.40
CA ASN A 18 0.24 -0.36 20.16
C ASN A 18 0.24 -1.69 19.40
N THR A 19 1.38 -2.39 19.40
CA THR A 19 1.50 -3.70 18.74
C THR A 19 0.49 -4.68 19.33
N LYS A 20 0.35 -4.78 20.64
CA LYS A 20 -0.62 -5.66 21.31
C LYS A 20 -2.07 -5.38 20.88
N SER A 21 -2.43 -4.12 20.66
CA SER A 21 -3.79 -3.75 20.24
C SER A 21 -4.09 -4.06 18.77
N ILE A 22 -3.06 -4.30 17.96
CA ILE A 22 -3.17 -4.52 16.49
C ILE A 22 -3.08 -6.00 16.13
N ILE A 23 -2.39 -6.81 16.95
CA ILE A 23 -2.24 -8.25 16.71
C ILE A 23 -3.61 -8.93 16.84
N SER A 24 -3.97 -9.68 15.82
CA SER A 24 -5.16 -10.52 15.77
C SER A 24 -4.84 -11.79 15.00
N SER A 25 -5.34 -12.93 15.48
CA SER A 25 -5.25 -14.23 14.78
C SER A 25 -6.07 -14.25 13.49
N ASP A 26 -7.04 -13.37 13.35
CA ASP A 26 -7.80 -13.22 12.11
C ASP A 26 -6.94 -12.50 11.07
N ILE A 27 -6.55 -13.21 10.02
CA ILE A 27 -5.68 -12.71 8.96
C ILE A 27 -6.32 -11.60 8.13
N LEU A 28 -7.61 -11.74 7.83
CA LEU A 28 -8.32 -10.74 7.02
C LEU A 28 -8.72 -9.53 7.86
N GLY A 29 -9.02 -9.73 9.14
CA GLY A 29 -9.67 -8.75 9.98
C GLY A 29 -11.14 -8.51 9.57
N PRO A 30 -11.85 -7.61 10.22
CA PRO A 30 -13.23 -7.29 9.86
C PRO A 30 -13.34 -6.74 8.43
N TYR A 31 -14.35 -7.18 7.69
CA TYR A 31 -14.66 -6.67 6.35
C TYR A 31 -16.15 -6.87 6.02
N LEU A 32 -16.66 -6.08 5.10
CA LEU A 32 -18.03 -6.14 4.60
C LEU A 32 -18.16 -7.04 3.38
N THR A 33 -17.22 -6.93 2.43
CA THR A 33 -17.19 -7.75 1.22
C THR A 33 -15.81 -7.80 0.59
N VAL A 34 -15.62 -8.77 -0.31
CA VAL A 34 -14.37 -8.97 -1.05
C VAL A 34 -14.66 -9.24 -2.53
N LYS A 35 -13.93 -8.58 -3.42
CA LYS A 35 -14.13 -8.67 -4.88
C LYS A 35 -12.78 -8.80 -5.62
N ASN A 36 -12.82 -9.44 -6.79
CA ASN A 36 -11.80 -9.29 -7.83
C ASN A 36 -12.12 -8.04 -8.64
N VAL A 37 -11.14 -7.18 -8.84
CA VAL A 37 -11.33 -5.86 -9.47
C VAL A 37 -10.26 -5.60 -10.50
N ARG A 38 -10.65 -5.05 -11.64
CA ARG A 38 -9.73 -4.46 -12.61
C ARG A 38 -10.17 -3.07 -13.02
N SER A 39 -9.21 -2.23 -13.35
CA SER A 39 -9.47 -0.93 -13.97
C SER A 39 -10.07 -1.13 -15.37
N LYS A 40 -11.09 -0.35 -15.69
CA LYS A 40 -11.64 -0.24 -17.05
C LYS A 40 -10.98 0.88 -17.85
N LYS A 41 -10.35 1.85 -17.16
CA LYS A 41 -9.58 2.92 -17.78
C LYS A 41 -8.12 2.47 -17.90
N ASN A 42 -7.47 2.84 -18.98
CA ASN A 42 -6.03 2.59 -19.16
C ASN A 42 -5.23 3.67 -18.40
N CYS A 43 -5.17 3.52 -17.08
CA CYS A 43 -4.59 4.49 -16.17
C CYS A 43 -3.15 4.08 -15.78
N GLY A 44 -2.25 3.90 -16.74
CA GLY A 44 -0.83 3.68 -16.47
C GLY A 44 -0.43 2.21 -16.29
N ARG A 45 0.73 1.99 -15.67
CA ARG A 45 1.37 0.68 -15.50
C ARG A 45 0.91 0.01 -14.22
N PHE A 46 0.04 -0.97 -14.33
CA PHE A 46 -0.45 -1.70 -13.18
C PHE A 46 0.46 -2.86 -12.77
N GLN A 47 0.52 -3.12 -11.46
CA GLN A 47 1.13 -4.36 -10.95
C GLN A 47 0.24 -5.56 -11.27
N ASN A 48 -1.07 -5.40 -11.05
CA ASN A 48 -2.13 -6.40 -11.29
C ASN A 48 -3.32 -5.70 -11.98
N GLY A 49 -4.51 -5.70 -11.38
CA GLY A 49 -5.72 -5.14 -11.97
C GLY A 49 -5.87 -3.61 -11.95
N GLY A 50 -4.95 -2.85 -11.37
CA GLY A 50 -5.02 -1.38 -11.34
C GLY A 50 -6.07 -0.79 -10.40
N ALA A 51 -6.63 -1.57 -9.47
CA ALA A 51 -7.76 -1.16 -8.62
C ALA A 51 -7.47 0.11 -7.79
N VAL A 52 -6.27 0.25 -7.20
CA VAL A 52 -5.93 1.44 -6.40
C VAL A 52 -5.97 2.70 -7.24
N THR A 53 -5.30 2.68 -8.41
CA THR A 53 -5.27 3.84 -9.31
C THR A 53 -6.66 4.21 -9.78
N ALA A 54 -7.50 3.22 -10.13
CA ALA A 54 -8.86 3.45 -10.59
C ALA A 54 -9.78 4.02 -9.49
N LEU A 55 -9.67 3.51 -8.25
CA LEU A 55 -10.43 4.04 -7.11
C LEU A 55 -10.03 5.49 -6.78
N LEU A 56 -8.73 5.80 -6.82
CA LEU A 56 -8.27 7.16 -6.60
C LEU A 56 -8.64 8.11 -7.75
N ALA A 57 -8.60 7.63 -9.00
CA ALA A 57 -9.06 8.39 -10.15
C ALA A 57 -10.54 8.75 -10.02
N ALA A 58 -11.38 7.78 -9.64
CA ALA A 58 -12.79 8.05 -9.35
C ALA A 58 -12.95 9.07 -8.21
N ALA A 59 -12.19 8.94 -7.13
CA ALA A 59 -12.26 9.87 -6.01
C ALA A 59 -11.86 11.31 -6.38
N LEU A 60 -10.88 11.49 -7.27
CA LEU A 60 -10.45 12.81 -7.77
C LEU A 60 -11.46 13.39 -8.77
N GLU A 61 -11.88 12.61 -9.78
CA GLU A 61 -12.81 13.07 -10.82
C GLU A 61 -14.22 13.39 -10.27
N GLU A 62 -14.65 12.67 -9.22
CA GLU A 62 -15.94 12.93 -8.55
C GLU A 62 -15.80 13.89 -7.35
N GLU A 63 -14.68 14.60 -7.24
CA GLU A 63 -14.39 15.61 -6.21
C GLU A 63 -14.62 15.10 -4.76
N LEU A 64 -14.44 13.79 -4.54
CA LEU A 64 -14.54 13.19 -3.22
C LEU A 64 -13.31 13.49 -2.37
N ILE A 65 -12.18 13.77 -3.01
CA ILE A 65 -10.92 14.13 -2.36
C ILE A 65 -10.28 15.32 -3.08
N ASP A 66 -9.56 16.12 -2.31
CA ASP A 66 -8.78 17.24 -2.85
C ASP A 66 -7.43 16.77 -3.42
N CYS A 67 -6.87 15.71 -2.82
CA CYS A 67 -5.62 15.11 -3.27
C CYS A 67 -5.45 13.67 -2.78
N ALA A 68 -4.49 12.96 -3.37
CA ALA A 68 -4.03 11.65 -2.93
C ALA A 68 -2.57 11.69 -2.48
N LEU A 69 -2.28 11.11 -1.31
CA LEU A 69 -0.92 10.82 -0.84
C LEU A 69 -0.54 9.41 -1.27
N VAL A 70 0.43 9.31 -2.15
CA VAL A 70 0.89 8.05 -2.77
C VAL A 70 2.41 7.99 -2.83
N MET A 71 2.96 6.84 -3.19
CA MET A 71 4.38 6.71 -3.49
C MET A 71 4.62 6.87 -4.99
N GLY A 72 5.41 7.89 -5.36
CA GLY A 72 6.01 8.03 -6.67
C GLY A 72 7.30 7.22 -6.80
N GLU A 73 7.90 7.24 -7.97
CA GLU A 73 9.16 6.55 -8.26
C GLU A 73 10.00 7.33 -9.27
N ASP A 74 11.26 7.58 -8.93
CA ASP A 74 12.26 7.88 -9.93
C ASP A 74 12.64 6.58 -10.66
N ARG A 75 12.13 6.43 -11.87
CA ARG A 75 12.31 5.23 -12.67
C ARG A 75 13.73 5.05 -13.23
N TRP A 76 14.55 6.06 -13.16
CA TRP A 76 15.96 5.98 -13.55
C TRP A 76 16.79 5.35 -12.44
N ALA A 77 16.63 5.88 -11.24
CA ALA A 77 17.31 5.38 -10.04
C ALA A 77 16.57 4.24 -9.34
N GLN A 78 15.33 3.94 -9.71
CA GLN A 78 14.41 3.02 -9.01
C GLN A 78 14.20 3.43 -7.54
N LYS A 79 14.19 4.74 -7.27
CA LYS A 79 14.04 5.31 -5.94
C LYS A 79 12.60 5.77 -5.71
N SER A 80 11.97 5.24 -4.68
CA SER A 80 10.64 5.65 -4.27
C SER A 80 10.68 6.95 -3.46
N TYR A 81 9.66 7.81 -3.64
CA TYR A 81 9.48 9.04 -2.86
C TYR A 81 7.99 9.31 -2.61
N PRO A 82 7.64 10.00 -1.51
CA PRO A 82 6.25 10.39 -1.27
C PRO A 82 5.83 11.47 -2.28
N ARG A 83 4.59 11.38 -2.75
CA ARG A 83 4.02 12.32 -3.72
C ARG A 83 2.60 12.71 -3.32
N VAL A 84 2.30 13.99 -3.44
CA VAL A 84 0.95 14.54 -3.40
C VAL A 84 0.45 14.69 -4.82
N VAL A 85 -0.71 14.12 -5.09
CA VAL A 85 -1.30 14.09 -6.43
C VAL A 85 -2.67 14.76 -6.37
N TYR A 86 -2.89 15.73 -7.26
CA TYR A 86 -4.11 16.52 -7.36
C TYR A 86 -4.92 16.19 -8.62
N ASP A 87 -4.36 15.48 -9.58
CA ASP A 87 -5.01 15.11 -10.83
C ASP A 87 -4.72 13.66 -11.24
N VAL A 88 -5.54 13.12 -12.13
CA VAL A 88 -5.45 11.73 -12.58
C VAL A 88 -4.20 11.47 -13.41
N SER A 89 -3.73 12.45 -14.20
CA SER A 89 -2.57 12.27 -15.09
C SER A 89 -1.28 12.06 -14.28
N ASP A 90 -1.17 12.71 -13.14
CA ASP A 90 -0.05 12.54 -12.21
C ASP A 90 -0.18 11.27 -11.37
N LEU A 91 -1.41 10.85 -11.07
CA LEU A 91 -1.69 9.60 -10.39
C LEU A 91 -1.21 8.39 -11.20
N GLU A 92 -1.44 8.40 -12.52
CA GLU A 92 -1.01 7.35 -13.43
C GLU A 92 0.51 7.12 -13.39
N LYS A 93 1.29 8.19 -13.24
CA LYS A 93 2.76 8.12 -13.10
C LYS A 93 3.21 7.44 -11.81
N CYS A 94 2.32 7.37 -10.80
CA CYS A 94 2.56 6.72 -9.52
C CYS A 94 2.12 5.25 -9.49
N ALA A 95 1.52 4.73 -10.55
CA ALA A 95 1.04 3.35 -10.61
C ALA A 95 2.18 2.31 -10.48
N GLY A 96 1.85 1.10 -10.03
CA GLY A 96 2.78 -0.01 -9.79
C GLY A 96 3.30 -0.11 -8.36
N SER A 97 3.78 -1.29 -7.98
CA SER A 97 4.30 -1.58 -6.64
C SER A 97 5.72 -1.06 -6.46
N LYS A 98 6.00 -0.47 -5.29
CA LYS A 98 7.32 -0.04 -4.84
C LYS A 98 7.72 -0.89 -3.65
N TYR A 99 8.89 -1.53 -3.73
CA TYR A 99 9.37 -2.47 -2.71
C TYR A 99 10.32 -1.84 -1.69
N THR A 100 10.81 -0.64 -1.95
CA THR A 100 11.73 0.10 -1.08
C THR A 100 10.98 1.12 -0.20
N SER A 101 11.58 2.22 0.14
CA SER A 101 11.10 3.19 1.13
C SER A 101 9.60 3.55 1.07
N ASN A 102 9.00 3.84 2.24
CA ASN A 102 7.58 4.07 2.42
C ASN A 102 7.28 5.24 3.36
N ALA A 103 7.88 6.40 3.10
CA ALA A 103 7.66 7.62 3.87
C ALA A 103 6.43 8.42 3.37
N VAL A 104 5.35 7.75 2.95
CA VAL A 104 4.19 8.39 2.31
C VAL A 104 3.51 9.46 3.17
N LEU A 105 3.68 9.43 4.49
CA LEU A 105 3.16 10.43 5.43
C LEU A 105 4.04 11.68 5.55
N GLU A 106 5.24 11.70 4.96
CA GLU A 106 6.17 12.82 5.08
C GLU A 106 5.55 14.19 4.71
N PRO A 107 4.82 14.34 3.58
CA PRO A 107 4.25 15.64 3.20
C PRO A 107 2.95 15.99 3.92
N ILE A 108 2.42 15.12 4.79
CA ILE A 108 1.05 15.28 5.32
C ILE A 108 0.85 16.59 6.10
N GLN A 109 1.86 17.04 6.86
CA GLN A 109 1.77 18.26 7.66
C GLN A 109 1.60 19.53 6.81
N ASP A 110 2.17 19.54 5.62
CA ASP A 110 2.05 20.69 4.71
C ASP A 110 0.75 20.60 3.89
N VAL A 111 0.39 19.41 3.46
CA VAL A 111 -0.83 19.15 2.69
C VAL A 111 -2.08 19.53 3.49
N VAL A 112 -2.18 19.14 4.76
CA VAL A 112 -3.36 19.41 5.60
C VAL A 112 -3.62 20.89 5.87
N LYS A 113 -2.68 21.78 5.59
CA LYS A 113 -2.88 23.23 5.72
C LYS A 113 -3.85 23.75 4.65
N ASN A 114 -3.87 23.13 3.48
CA ASN A 114 -4.53 23.65 2.28
C ASN A 114 -5.67 22.79 1.77
N VAL A 115 -5.86 21.57 2.30
CA VAL A 115 -6.88 20.61 1.84
C VAL A 115 -7.65 20.01 3.03
N ASN A 116 -8.84 19.49 2.76
CA ASN A 116 -9.71 18.92 3.78
C ASN A 116 -9.97 17.41 3.60
N ASN A 117 -9.93 16.92 2.37
CA ASN A 117 -10.24 15.52 2.04
C ASN A 117 -9.05 14.88 1.33
N ILE A 118 -8.36 13.98 2.01
CA ILE A 118 -7.18 13.30 1.49
C ILE A 118 -7.50 11.82 1.34
N ALA A 119 -7.11 11.21 0.20
CA ALA A 119 -6.93 9.77 0.14
C ALA A 119 -5.47 9.43 0.40
N LEU A 120 -5.24 8.42 1.24
CA LEU A 120 -3.89 7.95 1.55
C LEU A 120 -3.73 6.50 1.17
N VAL A 121 -2.69 6.19 0.41
CA VAL A 121 -2.31 4.81 0.06
C VAL A 121 -1.10 4.39 0.88
N GLY A 122 -1.23 3.31 1.64
CA GLY A 122 -0.13 2.84 2.49
C GLY A 122 -0.06 1.34 2.68
N THR A 123 1.10 0.89 3.09
CA THR A 123 1.30 -0.48 3.59
C THR A 123 0.66 -0.63 4.98
N PRO A 124 0.50 -1.86 5.53
CA PRO A 124 -0.13 -2.08 6.83
C PRO A 124 0.43 -1.21 7.97
N CYS A 125 1.75 -0.99 8.01
CA CYS A 125 2.37 -0.15 9.04
C CYS A 125 1.93 1.33 8.94
N THR A 126 1.76 1.87 7.73
CA THR A 126 1.22 3.21 7.50
C THR A 126 -0.26 3.29 7.90
N VAL A 127 -1.04 2.30 7.48
CA VAL A 127 -2.47 2.19 7.81
C VAL A 127 -2.67 2.11 9.33
N GLN A 128 -1.85 1.31 10.02
CA GLN A 128 -1.86 1.22 11.47
C GLN A 128 -1.54 2.55 12.13
N ALA A 129 -0.53 3.27 11.64
CA ALA A 129 -0.16 4.58 12.17
C ALA A 129 -1.33 5.58 12.05
N VAL A 130 -2.01 5.64 10.90
CA VAL A 130 -3.19 6.50 10.71
C VAL A 130 -4.36 6.04 11.58
N GLY A 131 -4.58 4.73 11.71
CA GLY A 131 -5.59 4.19 12.61
C GLY A 131 -5.35 4.56 14.07
N LEU A 132 -4.09 4.59 14.50
CA LEU A 132 -3.70 5.05 15.84
C LEU A 132 -3.86 6.58 15.99
N LEU A 133 -3.51 7.35 14.95
CA LEU A 133 -3.76 8.80 14.90
C LEU A 133 -5.24 9.13 15.12
N ARG A 134 -6.15 8.41 14.48
CA ARG A 134 -7.61 8.57 14.63
C ARG A 134 -8.10 8.32 16.06
N LYS A 135 -7.36 7.54 16.86
CA LYS A 135 -7.66 7.19 18.25
C LYS A 135 -6.82 7.97 19.28
N SER A 136 -5.92 8.84 18.83
CA SER A 136 -5.02 9.58 19.70
C SER A 136 -5.79 10.62 20.52
N SER A 137 -5.41 10.78 21.78
CA SER A 137 -5.86 11.89 22.63
C SER A 137 -5.17 13.21 22.28
N ASN A 138 -4.14 13.20 21.44
CA ASN A 138 -3.47 14.39 20.97
C ASN A 138 -4.32 15.09 19.90
N GLU A 139 -4.81 16.28 20.21
CA GLU A 139 -5.73 17.06 19.36
C GLU A 139 -5.13 17.35 17.97
N PHE A 140 -3.84 17.66 17.89
CA PHE A 140 -3.16 17.89 16.61
C PHE A 140 -3.13 16.62 15.75
N ALA A 141 -2.77 15.48 16.36
CA ALA A 141 -2.75 14.20 15.70
C ALA A 141 -4.15 13.78 15.18
N MET A 142 -5.16 14.01 16.01
CA MET A 142 -6.56 13.70 15.67
C MET A 142 -7.06 14.60 14.53
N LYS A 143 -6.82 15.93 14.57
CA LYS A 143 -7.19 16.87 13.49
C LYS A 143 -6.56 16.47 12.15
N LEU A 144 -5.32 16.00 12.17
CA LEU A 144 -4.62 15.53 10.97
C LEU A 144 -5.26 14.25 10.42
N ALA A 145 -5.61 13.31 11.31
CA ALA A 145 -6.24 12.05 10.91
C ALA A 145 -7.65 12.22 10.33
N HIS A 146 -8.41 13.22 10.79
CA HIS A 146 -9.74 13.54 10.29
C HIS A 146 -9.74 14.03 8.84
N LYS A 147 -8.63 14.58 8.36
CA LYS A 147 -8.50 14.98 6.94
C LYS A 147 -8.23 13.81 6.01
N VAL A 148 -7.83 12.65 6.53
CA VAL A 148 -7.72 11.42 5.75
C VAL A 148 -9.12 10.82 5.57
N ARG A 149 -9.79 11.19 4.47
CA ARG A 149 -11.14 10.71 4.14
C ARG A 149 -11.15 9.24 3.76
N PHE A 150 -10.23 8.82 2.88
CA PHE A 150 -10.08 7.43 2.47
C PHE A 150 -8.68 6.91 2.75
N LEU A 151 -8.63 5.77 3.43
CA LEU A 151 -7.40 5.06 3.75
C LEU A 151 -7.36 3.75 2.94
N LEU A 152 -6.56 3.71 1.88
CA LEU A 152 -6.36 2.54 1.03
C LEU A 152 -5.13 1.77 1.49
N GLY A 153 -5.32 0.55 1.95
CA GLY A 153 -4.25 -0.33 2.42
C GLY A 153 -3.77 -1.29 1.34
N LEU A 154 -2.47 -1.49 1.23
CA LEU A 154 -1.89 -2.47 0.33
C LEU A 154 -1.56 -3.75 1.09
N PHE A 155 -1.79 -4.92 0.48
CA PHE A 155 -1.24 -6.18 1.00
C PHE A 155 0.28 -6.07 1.01
N CYS A 156 0.89 -6.40 2.13
CA CYS A 156 2.33 -6.28 2.29
C CYS A 156 2.89 -7.42 3.15
N PHE A 157 3.74 -8.23 2.55
CA PHE A 157 4.47 -9.25 3.29
C PHE A 157 5.69 -8.63 3.99
N GLU A 158 6.48 -7.86 3.24
CA GLU A 158 7.66 -7.14 3.71
C GLU A 158 8.01 -5.97 2.78
N ALA A 159 8.86 -5.07 3.25
CA ALA A 159 9.46 -4.00 2.47
C ALA A 159 10.98 -4.01 2.70
N PHE A 160 11.70 -3.52 1.72
CA PHE A 160 13.18 -3.53 1.72
C PHE A 160 13.74 -2.12 1.95
N SER A 161 14.98 -2.06 2.38
CA SER A 161 15.76 -0.82 2.41
C SER A 161 16.13 -0.38 0.99
N ASP A 162 16.55 0.88 0.85
CA ASP A 162 16.96 1.43 -0.44
C ASP A 162 18.23 0.75 -1.00
N GLN A 163 18.95 -0.01 -0.15
CA GLN A 163 20.10 -0.83 -0.56
C GLN A 163 19.70 -2.05 -1.42
N LEU A 164 18.41 -2.39 -1.49
CA LEU A 164 17.95 -3.48 -2.37
C LEU A 164 18.28 -3.21 -3.83
N ILE A 165 18.08 -1.99 -4.32
CA ILE A 165 18.28 -1.67 -5.75
C ILE A 165 19.74 -1.83 -6.17
N PRO A 166 20.75 -1.26 -5.46
CA PRO A 166 22.15 -1.56 -5.73
C PRO A 166 22.47 -3.05 -5.76
N GLU A 167 21.93 -3.83 -4.83
CA GLU A 167 22.15 -5.27 -4.78
C GLU A 167 21.53 -6.02 -5.96
N VAL A 168 20.29 -5.68 -6.32
CA VAL A 168 19.59 -6.25 -7.50
C VAL A 168 20.40 -5.96 -8.77
N THR A 169 20.83 -4.71 -8.96
CA THR A 169 21.61 -4.31 -10.14
C THR A 169 22.94 -5.04 -10.21
N ARG A 170 23.63 -5.19 -9.09
CA ARG A 170 24.89 -5.92 -8.98
C ARG A 170 24.72 -7.41 -9.32
N ARG A 171 23.75 -8.10 -8.68
CA ARG A 171 23.51 -9.54 -8.88
C ARG A 171 23.09 -9.89 -10.29
N LEU A 172 22.19 -9.09 -10.84
CA LEU A 172 21.62 -9.37 -12.17
C LEU A 172 22.47 -8.80 -13.32
N CYS A 173 23.52 -8.04 -12.99
CA CYS A 173 24.33 -7.29 -13.99
C CYS A 173 23.41 -6.42 -14.89
N VAL A 174 22.48 -5.69 -14.28
CA VAL A 174 21.51 -4.84 -14.97
C VAL A 174 21.49 -3.47 -14.33
N PRO A 175 21.72 -2.37 -15.07
CA PRO A 175 21.63 -1.03 -14.52
C PRO A 175 20.17 -0.69 -14.13
N SER A 176 19.99 0.10 -13.08
CA SER A 176 18.68 0.44 -12.50
C SER A 176 17.69 0.99 -13.53
N TRP A 177 18.13 1.83 -14.42
CA TRP A 177 17.30 2.45 -15.46
C TRP A 177 16.72 1.45 -16.48
N ARG A 178 17.26 0.24 -16.59
CA ARG A 178 16.66 -0.83 -17.41
C ARG A 178 15.54 -1.59 -16.72
N ILE A 179 15.43 -1.47 -15.39
CA ILE A 179 14.35 -2.12 -14.64
C ILE A 179 13.03 -1.42 -14.99
N ASP A 180 12.05 -2.22 -15.38
CA ASP A 180 10.70 -1.76 -15.63
C ASP A 180 9.85 -1.87 -14.37
N LYS A 181 9.79 -3.06 -13.76
CA LYS A 181 9.08 -3.34 -12.52
C LYS A 181 9.69 -4.53 -11.79
N MET A 182 9.40 -4.61 -10.51
CA MET A 182 9.69 -5.78 -9.68
C MET A 182 8.39 -6.42 -9.19
N SER A 183 8.41 -7.73 -8.95
CA SER A 183 7.28 -8.47 -8.41
C SER A 183 7.79 -9.57 -7.49
N ALA A 184 7.30 -9.62 -6.25
CA ALA A 184 7.60 -10.70 -5.31
C ALA A 184 6.48 -11.75 -5.31
N GLY A 185 6.85 -13.01 -5.48
CA GLY A 185 5.94 -14.15 -5.45
C GLY A 185 6.71 -15.46 -5.55
N ASP A 186 6.12 -16.56 -5.07
CA ASP A 186 6.70 -17.91 -5.13
C ASP A 186 8.17 -17.99 -4.66
N ALA A 187 8.44 -17.35 -3.50
CA ALA A 187 9.77 -17.23 -2.89
C ALA A 187 10.83 -16.55 -3.78
N THR A 188 10.44 -15.84 -4.84
CA THR A 188 11.34 -15.12 -5.75
C THR A 188 10.96 -13.66 -5.92
N MET A 189 11.96 -12.82 -6.21
CA MET A 189 11.80 -11.48 -6.73
C MET A 189 12.02 -11.53 -8.24
N THR A 190 10.97 -11.32 -9.01
CA THR A 190 11.06 -11.21 -10.47
C THR A 190 11.29 -9.74 -10.84
N VAL A 191 12.32 -9.51 -11.65
CA VAL A 191 12.69 -8.20 -12.20
C VAL A 191 12.37 -8.21 -13.68
N THR A 192 11.38 -7.44 -14.11
CA THR A 192 11.05 -7.24 -15.53
C THR A 192 11.83 -6.05 -16.06
N LEU A 193 12.47 -6.21 -17.19
CA LEU A 193 13.23 -5.17 -17.87
C LEU A 193 12.37 -4.41 -18.87
N ARG A 194 12.79 -3.22 -19.25
CA ARG A 194 12.06 -2.39 -20.23
C ARG A 194 12.01 -2.97 -21.66
N ASP A 195 12.92 -3.88 -21.97
CA ASP A 195 12.91 -4.64 -23.23
C ASP A 195 12.06 -5.90 -23.18
N GLY A 196 11.34 -6.13 -22.06
CA GLY A 196 10.50 -7.30 -21.83
C GLY A 196 11.26 -8.51 -21.24
N GLY A 197 12.57 -8.44 -21.12
CA GLY A 197 13.36 -9.50 -20.48
C GLY A 197 12.98 -9.66 -19.00
N MET A 198 13.08 -10.87 -18.47
CA MET A 198 12.82 -11.17 -17.07
C MET A 198 14.03 -11.86 -16.43
N LYS A 199 14.33 -11.45 -15.19
CA LYS A 199 15.35 -12.07 -14.33
C LYS A 199 14.77 -12.29 -12.95
N THR A 200 15.27 -13.28 -12.22
CA THR A 200 14.78 -13.62 -10.89
C THR A 200 15.90 -13.68 -9.86
N ILE A 201 15.58 -13.37 -8.61
CA ILE A 201 16.45 -13.53 -7.44
C ILE A 201 15.64 -14.26 -6.37
N PRO A 202 16.14 -15.35 -5.76
CA PRO A 202 15.49 -15.96 -4.61
C PRO A 202 15.34 -14.97 -3.45
N LEU A 203 14.15 -14.84 -2.86
CA LEU A 203 13.93 -13.92 -1.74
C LEU A 203 14.86 -14.15 -0.54
N PRO A 204 15.23 -15.38 -0.17
CA PRO A 204 16.22 -15.62 0.89
C PRO A 204 17.55 -14.91 0.66
N GLU A 205 18.01 -14.78 -0.59
CA GLU A 205 19.28 -14.14 -0.92
C GLU A 205 19.28 -12.62 -0.72
N ILE A 206 18.11 -12.00 -0.69
CA ILE A 206 17.93 -10.56 -0.46
C ILE A 206 17.25 -10.27 0.89
N SER A 207 17.09 -11.29 1.74
CA SER A 207 16.45 -11.16 3.06
C SER A 207 17.18 -10.20 4.01
N GLY A 208 18.50 -10.04 3.84
CA GLY A 208 19.31 -9.09 4.60
C GLY A 208 18.93 -7.61 4.37
N TYR A 209 18.22 -7.33 3.28
CA TYR A 209 17.76 -5.97 2.93
C TYR A 209 16.33 -5.68 3.43
N VAL A 210 15.67 -6.66 4.04
CA VAL A 210 14.33 -6.46 4.64
C VAL A 210 14.41 -5.48 5.80
N LYS A 211 13.50 -4.50 5.84
CA LYS A 211 13.46 -3.51 6.92
C LYS A 211 13.23 -4.16 8.28
N PRO A 212 13.98 -3.78 9.31
CA PRO A 212 13.85 -4.38 10.65
C PRO A 212 12.42 -4.34 11.20
N GLY A 213 11.68 -3.25 10.98
CA GLY A 213 10.28 -3.11 11.40
C GLY A 213 9.32 -4.11 10.75
N CYS A 214 9.68 -4.75 9.63
CA CYS A 214 8.87 -5.79 9.01
C CYS A 214 8.87 -7.10 9.81
N LYS A 215 9.96 -7.37 10.56
CA LYS A 215 10.07 -8.56 11.43
C LYS A 215 9.13 -8.52 12.63
N ALA A 216 8.64 -7.33 13.00
CA ALA A 216 7.67 -7.13 14.09
C ALA A 216 6.26 -6.77 13.55
N CYS A 217 5.92 -7.17 12.33
CA CYS A 217 4.65 -6.84 11.69
C CYS A 217 3.74 -8.06 11.58
N ALA A 218 2.57 -8.00 12.22
CA ALA A 218 1.56 -9.06 12.24
C ALA A 218 0.41 -8.83 11.24
N ASP A 219 0.46 -7.78 10.42
CA ASP A 219 -0.63 -7.42 9.51
C ASP A 219 -0.18 -7.60 8.05
N PHE A 220 -0.92 -8.45 7.32
CA PHE A 220 -0.70 -8.69 5.90
C PHE A 220 -1.63 -7.87 5.02
N THR A 221 -2.88 -7.72 5.44
CA THR A 221 -3.97 -7.20 4.60
C THR A 221 -4.33 -5.74 4.88
N ALA A 222 -3.58 -5.04 5.74
CA ALA A 222 -3.87 -3.65 6.16
C ALA A 222 -5.26 -3.52 6.80
N LYS A 223 -5.50 -4.23 7.89
CA LYS A 223 -6.80 -4.44 8.53
C LYS A 223 -7.54 -3.15 8.96
N LEU A 224 -6.82 -2.06 9.20
CA LEU A 224 -7.39 -0.78 9.65
C LEU A 224 -7.67 0.20 8.51
N SER A 225 -7.58 -0.23 7.24
CA SER A 225 -7.93 0.59 6.08
C SER A 225 -9.44 0.61 5.82
N ASP A 226 -9.90 1.54 5.00
CA ASP A 226 -11.26 1.55 4.48
C ASP A 226 -11.41 0.55 3.33
N VAL A 227 -10.36 0.46 2.50
CA VAL A 227 -10.24 -0.46 1.37
C VAL A 227 -8.86 -1.09 1.40
N SER A 228 -8.76 -2.42 1.41
CA SER A 228 -7.48 -3.12 1.24
C SER A 228 -7.36 -3.70 -0.15
N VAL A 229 -6.17 -3.58 -0.77
CA VAL A 229 -5.93 -4.05 -2.14
C VAL A 229 -4.68 -4.90 -2.22
N GLY A 230 -4.76 -6.01 -2.94
CA GLY A 230 -3.60 -6.89 -3.16
C GLY A 230 -3.71 -7.78 -4.38
N GLY A 231 -2.63 -8.52 -4.67
CA GLY A 231 -2.59 -9.49 -5.79
C GLY A 231 -2.85 -10.93 -5.35
N VAL A 232 -2.56 -11.25 -4.07
CA VAL A 232 -2.72 -12.62 -3.56
C VAL A 232 -4.20 -13.00 -3.49
N GLY A 233 -4.55 -14.13 -4.10
CA GLY A 233 -5.93 -14.62 -4.14
C GLY A 233 -6.77 -14.05 -5.29
N SER A 234 -6.22 -13.13 -6.11
CA SER A 234 -6.92 -12.58 -7.27
C SER A 234 -6.91 -13.52 -8.46
N THR A 235 -7.84 -13.30 -9.37
CA THR A 235 -7.78 -13.83 -10.73
C THR A 235 -6.66 -13.12 -11.51
N PRO A 236 -5.94 -13.79 -12.44
CA PRO A 236 -4.95 -13.14 -13.29
C PRO A 236 -5.46 -11.86 -13.96
N GLY A 237 -4.67 -10.79 -13.93
CA GLY A 237 -5.04 -9.47 -14.46
C GLY A 237 -6.04 -8.69 -13.61
N MET A 238 -6.36 -9.17 -12.40
CA MET A 238 -7.22 -8.49 -11.44
C MET A 238 -6.49 -8.26 -10.12
N SER A 239 -7.04 -7.41 -9.27
CA SER A 239 -6.63 -7.22 -7.88
C SER A 239 -7.72 -7.70 -6.93
N VAL A 240 -7.35 -8.25 -5.78
CA VAL A 240 -8.30 -8.39 -4.67
C VAL A 240 -8.56 -7.02 -4.08
N VAL A 241 -9.82 -6.72 -3.83
CA VAL A 241 -10.27 -5.56 -3.06
C VAL A 241 -11.11 -6.06 -1.90
N ILE A 242 -10.70 -5.72 -0.67
CA ILE A 242 -11.44 -5.99 0.56
C ILE A 242 -12.05 -4.66 1.02
N LEU A 243 -13.37 -4.56 1.05
CA LEU A 243 -14.10 -3.39 1.52
C LEU A 243 -14.40 -3.55 3.01
N ARG A 244 -13.97 -2.60 3.84
CA ARG A 244 -13.98 -2.74 5.30
C ARG A 244 -14.94 -1.79 5.99
N THR A 245 -15.13 -0.59 5.43
CA THR A 245 -15.98 0.44 6.01
C THR A 245 -17.09 0.87 5.05
N PRO A 246 -18.18 1.48 5.53
CA PRO A 246 -19.20 2.08 4.67
C PRO A 246 -18.62 3.09 3.68
N GLU A 247 -17.62 3.89 4.10
CA GLU A 247 -16.92 4.87 3.27
C GLU A 247 -16.19 4.18 2.12
N GLY A 248 -15.49 3.09 2.41
CA GLY A 248 -14.81 2.27 1.40
C GLY A 248 -15.79 1.64 0.40
N VAL A 249 -16.96 1.19 0.88
CA VAL A 249 -18.04 0.69 0.01
C VAL A 249 -18.62 1.81 -0.85
N GLY A 250 -18.81 3.01 -0.29
CA GLY A 250 -19.29 4.18 -1.03
C GLY A 250 -18.36 4.55 -2.18
N LEU A 251 -17.06 4.67 -1.90
CA LEU A 251 -16.05 4.92 -2.94
C LEU A 251 -16.06 3.84 -4.03
N PHE A 252 -16.14 2.58 -3.62
CA PHE A 252 -16.16 1.45 -4.54
C PHE A 252 -17.37 1.50 -5.49
N LYS A 253 -18.57 1.74 -4.96
CA LYS A 253 -19.80 1.86 -5.75
C LYS A 253 -19.72 2.99 -6.76
N ILE A 254 -19.28 4.17 -6.34
CA ILE A 254 -19.08 5.31 -7.25
C ILE A 254 -18.11 4.94 -8.37
N ALA A 255 -16.97 4.31 -8.05
CA ALA A 255 -16.00 3.90 -9.06
C ALA A 255 -16.57 2.85 -10.04
N GLU A 256 -17.43 1.96 -9.59
CA GLU A 256 -18.10 0.94 -10.44
C GLU A 256 -19.16 1.58 -11.31
N GLU A 257 -20.06 2.39 -10.75
CA GLU A 257 -21.15 3.09 -11.44
C GLU A 257 -20.63 4.07 -12.50
N ARG A 258 -19.54 4.77 -12.21
CA ARG A 258 -18.88 5.69 -13.14
C ARG A 258 -17.98 4.98 -14.16
N GLY A 259 -17.87 3.65 -14.09
CA GLY A 259 -17.14 2.86 -15.07
C GLY A 259 -15.62 2.92 -14.96
N PHE A 260 -15.08 3.24 -13.79
CA PHE A 260 -13.63 3.20 -13.53
C PHE A 260 -13.14 1.78 -13.31
N ILE A 261 -13.97 0.93 -12.72
CA ILE A 261 -13.65 -0.45 -12.38
C ILE A 261 -14.68 -1.44 -12.89
N GLU A 262 -14.26 -2.68 -13.05
CA GLU A 262 -15.10 -3.86 -13.19
C GLU A 262 -14.82 -4.79 -12.02
N ALA A 263 -15.86 -5.27 -11.36
CA ALA A 263 -15.77 -6.17 -10.23
C ALA A 263 -16.39 -7.53 -10.51
N LYS A 264 -15.78 -8.58 -9.94
CA LYS A 264 -16.26 -9.97 -10.03
C LYS A 264 -16.08 -10.68 -8.69
N ASP A 265 -16.90 -11.68 -8.44
CA ASP A 265 -16.72 -12.60 -7.32
C ASP A 265 -15.59 -13.62 -7.61
N GLY A 266 -15.37 -14.56 -6.69
CA GLY A 266 -14.43 -15.65 -6.88
C GLY A 266 -13.01 -15.37 -6.38
N VAL A 267 -12.85 -14.50 -5.39
CA VAL A 267 -11.57 -14.31 -4.69
C VAL A 267 -11.19 -15.58 -3.93
N LYS A 268 -9.95 -16.01 -4.07
CA LYS A 268 -9.39 -17.17 -3.34
C LYS A 268 -8.96 -16.75 -1.93
N VAL A 269 -9.91 -16.55 -1.03
CA VAL A 269 -9.68 -16.10 0.36
C VAL A 269 -8.66 -16.97 1.09
N LYS A 270 -8.72 -18.30 0.95
CA LYS A 270 -7.75 -19.24 1.54
C LYS A 270 -6.30 -18.97 1.13
N ALA A 271 -6.06 -18.43 -0.07
CA ALA A 271 -4.71 -18.06 -0.49
C ALA A 271 -4.21 -16.83 0.28
N ILE A 272 -5.08 -15.86 0.57
CA ILE A 272 -4.76 -14.68 1.38
C ILE A 272 -4.43 -15.12 2.81
N GLU A 273 -5.27 -15.98 3.40
CA GLU A 273 -5.06 -16.53 4.74
C GLU A 273 -3.74 -17.29 4.86
N LYS A 274 -3.42 -18.12 3.86
CA LYS A 274 -2.16 -18.87 3.81
C LYS A 274 -0.94 -17.94 3.86
N VAL A 275 -0.90 -16.92 3.02
CA VAL A 275 0.23 -15.97 2.98
C VAL A 275 0.29 -15.13 4.26
N GLY A 276 -0.87 -14.73 4.79
CA GLY A 276 -0.92 -14.00 6.05
C GLY A 276 -0.43 -14.84 7.25
N LYS A 277 -0.78 -16.13 7.32
CA LYS A 277 -0.26 -17.07 8.33
C LYS A 277 1.25 -17.23 8.22
N LEU A 278 1.78 -17.43 7.00
CA LEU A 278 3.23 -17.51 6.80
C LEU A 278 3.95 -16.24 7.29
N LYS A 279 3.35 -15.06 7.14
CA LYS A 279 3.91 -13.82 7.69
C LYS A 279 3.91 -13.82 9.22
N LEU A 280 2.83 -14.26 9.86
CA LEU A 280 2.75 -14.36 11.33
C LEU A 280 3.81 -15.31 11.85
N GLU A 281 3.85 -16.55 11.36
CA GLU A 281 4.81 -17.59 11.75
C GLU A 281 6.27 -17.11 11.61
N ARG A 282 6.61 -16.50 10.45
CA ARG A 282 7.95 -15.96 10.23
C ARG A 282 8.34 -14.90 11.26
N ASN A 283 7.39 -14.11 11.72
CA ASN A 283 7.61 -12.98 12.63
C ASN A 283 7.38 -13.35 14.12
N GLY A 284 7.11 -14.64 14.44
CA GLY A 284 6.98 -15.14 15.80
C GLY A 284 5.65 -14.77 16.48
N PHE A 285 4.55 -14.69 15.70
CA PHE A 285 3.20 -14.43 16.18
C PHE A 285 2.30 -15.65 16.10
#